data_934944bc50f2764b5bbc4213a4121b4d
#
_entry.id   934944bc50f2764b5bbc4213a4121b4d
#
_cell.length_a   1.000
_cell.length_b   1.000
_cell.length_c   1.000
_cell.angle_alpha   90.00
_cell.angle_beta   90.00
_cell.angle_gamma   90.00
#
_symmetry.space_group_name_H-M   'P 1'
#
loop_
_entity.id
_entity.type
_entity.pdbx_description
1 polymer ?
#
loop_
_entity_poly.entity_id
_entity_poly.type
_entity_poly.pdbx_seq_one_letter_code
_entity_poly.pdbx_strand_id
1 'polypeptide(L)'
;MAELGPSTAKTISERTGEPVSSTYRLLDNLAAVGWVERGINRGEYRLGIDCVRIGGQIESRLDIQQIARRTFRAHRGQFGIWGLFVRRRLRTVCIETRTREALQSYAQLVGNSLPLSMSAPSHVLTAWLPPARYEQLLEHYAYNNELGGTFSTMRTTAMGQARHIRECGFTYDVGQTMAGSVTISVPVFNHAGEIQAAIALSGLSRSLEPELACLVDGKPATASAQDMVQLVQTAGREVSRGLGYSGDYLGLSS
;
A
#
# COMPACT_ATOMS: atom_id res chain seq x y z
N MET A 1 7.41 -3.27 16.97
CA MET A 1 6.13 -3.36 17.69
C MET A 1 4.92 -3.17 16.79
N ALA A 2 4.86 -2.16 15.95
CA ALA A 2 3.75 -2.03 14.98
C ALA A 2 3.66 -3.20 13.98
N GLU A 3 4.77 -3.83 13.66
CA GLU A 3 4.84 -4.95 12.71
C GLU A 3 4.88 -6.31 13.40
N LEU A 4 5.44 -6.38 14.60
CA LEU A 4 5.70 -7.63 15.33
C LEU A 4 4.65 -7.92 16.42
N GLY A 5 3.79 -6.96 16.72
CA GLY A 5 2.96 -7.02 17.91
C GLY A 5 3.76 -6.82 19.21
N PRO A 6 3.24 -7.30 20.36
CA PRO A 6 3.95 -7.24 21.62
C PRO A 6 5.33 -7.89 21.54
N SER A 7 6.36 -7.22 22.04
CA SER A 7 7.76 -7.66 21.85
C SER A 7 8.59 -7.34 23.07
N THR A 8 9.61 -8.15 23.36
CA THR A 8 10.57 -7.90 24.45
C THR A 8 11.61 -6.86 24.04
N ALA A 9 12.22 -6.18 25.01
CA ALA A 9 13.33 -5.27 24.75
C ALA A 9 14.49 -5.94 24.01
N LYS A 10 14.73 -7.23 24.27
CA LYS A 10 15.75 -8.02 23.58
C LYS A 10 15.41 -8.19 22.09
N THR A 11 14.20 -8.60 21.77
CA THR A 11 13.73 -8.74 20.38
C THR A 11 13.79 -7.42 19.61
N ILE A 12 13.44 -6.30 20.26
CA ILE A 12 13.54 -4.98 19.67
C ILE A 12 14.99 -4.59 19.41
N SER A 13 15.87 -4.82 20.39
CA SER A 13 17.31 -4.59 20.29
C SER A 13 17.94 -5.36 19.11
N GLU A 14 17.62 -6.64 18.97
CA GLU A 14 18.10 -7.49 17.86
C GLU A 14 17.63 -6.98 16.50
N ARG A 15 16.41 -6.45 16.41
CA ARG A 15 15.85 -5.92 15.18
C ARG A 15 16.35 -4.53 14.80
N THR A 16 16.65 -3.69 15.78
CA THR A 16 17.09 -2.31 15.55
C THR A 16 18.61 -2.17 15.48
N GLY A 17 19.36 -3.19 15.93
CA GLY A 17 20.81 -3.12 16.11
C GLY A 17 21.24 -2.26 17.30
N GLU A 18 20.30 -1.76 18.11
CA GLU A 18 20.59 -0.93 19.28
C GLU A 18 20.95 -1.78 20.50
N PRO A 19 21.89 -1.35 21.35
CA PRO A 19 22.20 -2.05 22.60
C PRO A 19 20.96 -2.21 23.48
N VAL A 20 20.81 -3.36 24.15
CA VAL A 20 19.65 -3.66 25.01
C VAL A 20 19.42 -2.59 26.08
N SER A 21 20.48 -2.06 26.68
CA SER A 21 20.41 -1.00 27.69
C SER A 21 19.82 0.31 27.13
N SER A 22 20.22 0.69 25.91
CA SER A 22 19.67 1.85 25.19
C SER A 22 18.21 1.61 24.83
N THR A 23 17.89 0.38 24.42
CA THR A 23 16.51 -0.03 24.10
C THR A 23 15.59 0.11 25.32
N TYR A 24 15.99 -0.33 26.50
CA TYR A 24 15.21 -0.13 27.73
C TYR A 24 14.95 1.35 28.02
N ARG A 25 15.99 2.18 27.95
CA ARG A 25 15.84 3.63 28.18
C ARG A 25 14.90 4.30 27.18
N LEU A 26 14.98 3.89 25.91
CA LEU A 26 14.04 4.36 24.87
C LEU A 26 12.61 3.93 25.16
N LEU A 27 12.40 2.67 25.56
CA LEU A 27 11.09 2.15 25.88
C LEU A 27 10.48 2.84 27.12
N ASP A 28 11.28 3.16 28.12
CA ASP A 28 10.85 3.90 29.32
C ASP A 28 10.44 5.35 28.93
N ASN A 29 11.21 6.01 28.05
CA ASN A 29 10.84 7.34 27.55
C ASN A 29 9.54 7.31 26.73
N LEU A 30 9.35 6.30 25.88
CA LEU A 30 8.13 6.13 25.11
C LEU A 30 6.93 5.75 25.98
N ALA A 31 7.18 5.01 27.07
CA ALA A 31 6.14 4.69 28.05
C ALA A 31 5.71 5.93 28.85
N ALA A 32 6.64 6.81 29.19
CA ALA A 32 6.34 8.06 29.88
C ALA A 32 5.39 8.98 29.10
N VAL A 33 5.41 8.90 27.75
CA VAL A 33 4.50 9.66 26.86
C VAL A 33 3.30 8.84 26.35
N GLY A 34 3.08 7.63 26.88
CA GLY A 34 1.94 6.79 26.54
C GLY A 34 1.99 6.12 25.15
N TRP A 35 3.13 6.21 24.43
CA TRP A 35 3.28 5.59 23.11
C TRP A 35 3.55 4.10 23.18
N VAL A 36 4.09 3.66 24.31
CA VAL A 36 4.37 2.26 24.62
C VAL A 36 3.80 1.96 26.01
N GLU A 37 3.33 0.75 26.22
CA GLU A 37 2.91 0.24 27.51
C GLU A 37 3.41 -1.19 27.74
N ARG A 38 3.38 -1.67 28.96
CA ARG A 38 3.74 -3.04 29.29
C ARG A 38 2.75 -4.00 28.63
N GLY A 39 3.26 -5.06 28.01
CA GLY A 39 2.46 -6.14 27.47
C GLY A 39 1.81 -7.01 28.56
N ILE A 40 0.99 -7.95 28.14
CA ILE A 40 0.32 -8.92 29.03
C ILE A 40 1.36 -9.85 29.67
N ASN A 41 2.37 -10.27 28.88
CA ASN A 41 3.41 -11.14 29.37
C ASN A 41 4.56 -10.33 30.02
N ARG A 42 5.21 -10.95 30.99
CA ARG A 42 6.32 -10.31 31.70
C ARG A 42 7.47 -9.94 30.73
N GLY A 43 7.89 -8.68 30.79
CA GLY A 43 9.00 -8.16 29.96
C GLY A 43 8.63 -7.78 28.53
N GLU A 44 7.37 -7.92 28.13
CA GLU A 44 6.86 -7.44 26.85
C GLU A 44 6.44 -5.98 26.92
N TYR A 45 6.55 -5.34 25.75
CA TYR A 45 6.06 -4.00 25.47
C TYR A 45 5.14 -4.05 24.27
N ARG A 46 4.10 -3.23 24.28
CA ARG A 46 3.16 -3.04 23.17
C ARG A 46 2.92 -1.56 22.90
N LEU A 47 2.31 -1.24 21.77
CA LEU A 47 1.89 0.14 21.48
C LEU A 47 0.84 0.58 22.50
N GLY A 48 1.03 1.77 23.05
CA GLY A 48 0.11 2.39 24.00
C GLY A 48 -1.10 3.00 23.32
N ILE A 49 -2.16 3.21 24.09
CA ILE A 49 -3.43 3.76 23.60
C ILE A 49 -3.28 5.17 22.99
N ASP A 50 -2.30 5.96 23.43
CA ASP A 50 -2.03 7.28 22.84
C ASP A 50 -1.62 7.24 21.37
N CYS A 51 -1.11 6.10 20.87
CA CYS A 51 -0.86 5.90 19.45
C CYS A 51 -2.17 5.98 18.63
N VAL A 52 -3.31 5.55 19.17
CA VAL A 52 -4.62 5.66 18.51
C VAL A 52 -5.01 7.13 18.39
N ARG A 53 -4.81 7.92 19.43
CA ARG A 53 -5.11 9.37 19.44
C ARG A 53 -4.24 10.13 18.44
N ILE A 54 -2.94 9.82 18.39
CA ILE A 54 -2.01 10.43 17.42
C ILE A 54 -2.37 10.01 16.01
N GLY A 55 -2.68 8.71 15.80
CA GLY A 55 -3.15 8.19 14.52
C GLY A 55 -4.39 8.93 14.02
N GLY A 56 -5.38 9.13 14.89
CA GLY A 56 -6.60 9.87 14.57
C GLY A 56 -6.35 11.34 14.20
N GLN A 57 -5.42 12.02 14.89
CA GLN A 57 -5.04 13.40 14.55
C GLN A 57 -4.33 13.50 13.18
N ILE A 58 -3.46 12.55 12.88
CA ILE A 58 -2.80 12.49 11.57
C ILE A 58 -3.85 12.19 10.49
N GLU A 59 -4.74 11.24 10.77
CA GLU A 59 -5.81 10.84 9.86
C GLU A 59 -6.73 12.03 9.50
N SER A 60 -7.12 12.84 10.48
CA SER A 60 -8.01 13.99 10.26
C SER A 60 -7.38 15.11 9.41
N ARG A 61 -6.05 15.15 9.31
CA ARG A 61 -5.29 16.17 8.55
C ARG A 61 -4.91 15.74 7.14
N LEU A 62 -5.16 14.49 6.76
CA LEU A 62 -4.84 13.99 5.43
C LEU A 62 -6.00 14.30 4.47
N ASP A 63 -5.91 15.43 3.75
CA ASP A 63 -6.87 15.81 2.73
C ASP A 63 -7.11 14.71 1.69
N ILE A 64 -6.06 13.96 1.32
CA ILE A 64 -6.14 12.84 0.40
C ILE A 64 -7.11 11.74 0.87
N GLN A 65 -7.17 11.45 2.17
CA GLN A 65 -8.11 10.45 2.70
C GLN A 65 -9.55 10.93 2.58
N GLN A 66 -9.81 12.21 2.85
CA GLN A 66 -11.17 12.77 2.72
C GLN A 66 -11.64 12.72 1.27
N ILE A 67 -10.76 13.07 0.32
CA ILE A 67 -11.05 12.99 -1.12
C ILE A 67 -11.31 11.55 -1.51
N ALA A 68 -10.42 10.62 -1.16
CA ALA A 68 -10.58 9.19 -1.46
C ALA A 68 -11.85 8.60 -0.86
N ARG A 69 -12.21 8.97 0.38
CA ARG A 69 -13.48 8.55 1.02
C ARG A 69 -14.70 8.98 0.22
N ARG A 70 -14.69 10.21 -0.33
CA ARG A 70 -15.81 10.71 -1.17
C ARG A 70 -15.89 9.91 -2.46
N THR A 71 -14.77 9.71 -3.15
CA THR A 71 -14.68 8.92 -4.38
C THR A 71 -15.11 7.47 -4.14
N PHE A 72 -14.62 6.81 -3.09
CA PHE A 72 -15.01 5.43 -2.75
C PHE A 72 -16.50 5.31 -2.40
N ARG A 73 -17.12 6.38 -1.88
CA ARG A 73 -18.57 6.43 -1.64
C ARG A 73 -19.37 6.57 -2.93
N ALA A 74 -18.90 7.38 -3.87
CA ALA A 74 -19.55 7.57 -5.17
C ALA A 74 -19.58 6.27 -5.98
N HIS A 75 -18.51 5.49 -5.90
CA HIS A 75 -18.39 4.18 -6.56
C HIS A 75 -18.94 3.00 -5.72
N ARG A 76 -19.83 3.29 -4.75
CA ARG A 76 -20.52 2.27 -3.94
C ARG A 76 -21.39 1.37 -4.80
N GLY A 77 -21.15 0.09 -4.70
CA GLY A 77 -22.03 -0.90 -5.34
C GLY A 77 -21.33 -1.74 -6.40
N GLN A 78 -20.23 -1.29 -6.89
CA GLN A 78 -19.39 -2.04 -7.79
C GLN A 78 -18.29 -2.73 -6.98
N PHE A 79 -18.16 -4.02 -7.14
CA PHE A 79 -17.14 -4.99 -6.73
C PHE A 79 -16.06 -4.58 -5.70
N GLY A 80 -15.92 -5.39 -4.63
CA GLY A 80 -14.67 -5.51 -3.91
C GLY A 80 -14.42 -4.51 -2.77
N ILE A 81 -13.17 -4.41 -2.42
CA ILE A 81 -12.62 -3.63 -1.32
C ILE A 81 -11.74 -2.53 -1.90
N TRP A 82 -12.14 -1.27 -1.71
CA TRP A 82 -11.32 -0.11 -2.03
C TRP A 82 -10.25 0.10 -0.98
N GLY A 83 -9.04 0.45 -1.40
CA GLY A 83 -7.94 0.81 -0.53
C GLY A 83 -7.16 2.00 -1.06
N LEU A 84 -6.70 2.86 -0.16
CA LEU A 84 -5.76 3.95 -0.42
C LEU A 84 -4.44 3.63 0.27
N PHE A 85 -3.38 3.62 -0.50
CA PHE A 85 -2.05 3.22 -0.05
C PHE A 85 -1.05 4.34 -0.29
N VAL A 86 -0.16 4.55 0.68
CA VAL A 86 0.95 5.50 0.56
C VAL A 86 2.28 4.80 0.83
N ARG A 87 3.34 5.36 0.27
CA ARG A 87 4.71 4.93 0.57
C ARG A 87 5.20 5.57 1.87
N ARG A 88 5.70 4.74 2.76
CA ARG A 88 6.39 5.16 3.98
C ARG A 88 7.72 4.42 4.08
N ARG A 89 8.83 5.13 3.78
CA ARG A 89 10.17 4.51 3.68
C ARG A 89 10.16 3.35 2.70
N LEU A 90 10.37 2.12 3.20
CA LEU A 90 10.41 0.87 2.44
C LEU A 90 9.10 0.07 2.51
N ARG A 91 8.01 0.70 2.93
CA ARG A 91 6.72 0.01 3.08
C ARG A 91 5.59 0.76 2.37
N THR A 92 4.66 -0.02 1.89
CA THR A 92 3.35 0.43 1.44
C THR A 92 2.38 0.34 2.60
N VAL A 93 1.76 1.44 2.99
CA VAL A 93 0.85 1.51 4.14
C VAL A 93 -0.55 1.83 3.66
N CYS A 94 -1.54 1.02 4.08
CA CYS A 94 -2.95 1.31 3.88
C CYS A 94 -3.38 2.42 4.83
N ILE A 95 -3.87 3.53 4.29
CA ILE A 95 -4.33 4.68 5.09
C ILE A 95 -5.84 4.90 5.04
N GLU A 96 -6.53 4.27 4.10
CA GLU A 96 -7.98 4.28 3.99
C GLU A 96 -8.46 2.97 3.38
N THR A 97 -9.59 2.45 3.85
CA THR A 97 -10.24 1.29 3.24
C THR A 97 -11.74 1.47 3.24
N ARG A 98 -12.39 0.94 2.23
CA ARG A 98 -13.84 0.90 2.14
C ARG A 98 -14.34 -0.36 1.48
N THR A 99 -15.31 -0.99 2.12
CA THR A 99 -15.91 -2.23 1.63
C THR A 99 -17.39 -2.30 1.99
N ARG A 100 -18.08 -3.29 1.45
CA ARG A 100 -19.40 -3.71 1.93
C ARG A 100 -19.26 -4.51 3.21
N GLU A 101 -20.30 -4.52 4.06
CA GLU A 101 -20.31 -5.26 5.32
C GLU A 101 -19.93 -6.73 5.15
N ALA A 102 -20.43 -7.37 4.09
CA ALA A 102 -20.15 -8.78 3.77
C ALA A 102 -18.66 -9.10 3.51
N LEU A 103 -17.83 -8.09 3.22
CA LEU A 103 -16.40 -8.25 2.91
C LEU A 103 -15.49 -7.63 3.97
N GLN A 104 -16.02 -7.14 5.09
CA GLN A 104 -15.23 -6.46 6.12
C GLN A 104 -14.13 -7.34 6.72
N SER A 105 -14.37 -8.65 6.86
CA SER A 105 -13.38 -9.59 7.35
C SER A 105 -12.18 -9.78 6.42
N TYR A 106 -12.32 -9.41 5.16
CA TYR A 106 -11.26 -9.48 4.13
C TYR A 106 -10.58 -8.14 3.87
N ALA A 107 -11.15 -7.02 4.37
CA ALA A 107 -10.58 -5.71 4.14
C ALA A 107 -9.23 -5.58 4.86
N GLN A 108 -8.25 -4.98 4.17
CA GLN A 108 -7.04 -4.56 4.84
C GLN A 108 -7.39 -3.47 5.86
N LEU A 109 -6.93 -3.66 7.09
CA LEU A 109 -7.12 -2.65 8.12
C LEU A 109 -6.23 -1.44 7.84
N VAL A 110 -6.74 -0.25 8.09
CA VAL A 110 -5.95 0.98 8.10
C VAL A 110 -4.76 0.81 9.04
N GLY A 111 -3.57 1.20 8.58
CA GLY A 111 -2.31 1.00 9.29
C GLY A 111 -1.55 -0.28 8.92
N ASN A 112 -2.20 -1.24 8.29
CA ASN A 112 -1.50 -2.41 7.76
C ASN A 112 -0.48 -2.00 6.71
N SER A 113 0.65 -2.68 6.73
CA SER A 113 1.76 -2.37 5.82
C SER A 113 2.31 -3.62 5.13
N LEU A 114 2.69 -3.45 3.87
CA LEU A 114 3.30 -4.47 3.01
C LEU A 114 4.70 -4.01 2.61
N PRO A 115 5.62 -4.95 2.31
CA PRO A 115 6.87 -4.62 1.64
C PRO A 115 6.59 -3.86 0.34
N LEU A 116 7.43 -2.86 0.03
CA LEU A 116 7.21 -1.98 -1.13
C LEU A 116 7.43 -2.67 -2.49
N SER A 117 7.80 -3.94 -2.49
CA SER A 117 8.14 -4.74 -3.68
C SER A 117 7.13 -5.84 -4.03
N MET A 118 6.07 -6.03 -3.25
CA MET A 118 5.30 -7.29 -3.32
C MET A 118 3.86 -7.16 -3.82
N SER A 119 3.29 -5.99 -3.97
CA SER A 119 1.86 -5.85 -4.24
C SER A 119 1.57 -4.84 -5.34
N ALA A 120 0.40 -4.92 -5.98
CA ALA A 120 0.00 -3.97 -7.00
C ALA A 120 0.10 -2.51 -6.53
N PRO A 121 -0.38 -2.11 -5.32
CA PRO A 121 -0.15 -0.76 -4.81
C PRO A 121 1.32 -0.42 -4.65
N SER A 122 2.15 -1.37 -4.22
CA SER A 122 3.60 -1.17 -4.07
C SER A 122 4.28 -0.90 -5.42
N HIS A 123 3.95 -1.67 -6.43
CA HIS A 123 4.47 -1.50 -7.78
C HIS A 123 4.08 -0.14 -8.37
N VAL A 124 2.84 0.30 -8.18
CA VAL A 124 2.39 1.64 -8.56
C VAL A 124 3.20 2.71 -7.86
N LEU A 125 3.36 2.64 -6.53
CA LEU A 125 4.08 3.63 -5.74
C LEU A 125 5.58 3.71 -6.06
N THR A 126 6.15 2.67 -6.64
CA THR A 126 7.57 2.61 -7.03
C THR A 126 7.81 2.96 -8.49
N ALA A 127 6.80 2.83 -9.36
CA ALA A 127 6.95 3.02 -10.80
C ALA A 127 7.45 4.42 -11.21
N TRP A 128 7.18 5.45 -10.41
CA TRP A 128 7.62 6.84 -10.64
C TRP A 128 8.82 7.26 -9.78
N LEU A 129 9.45 6.32 -9.07
CA LEU A 129 10.69 6.63 -8.37
C LEU A 129 11.81 6.95 -9.37
N PRO A 130 12.71 7.89 -9.03
CA PRO A 130 13.94 8.07 -9.78
C PRO A 130 14.72 6.74 -9.85
N PRO A 131 15.35 6.39 -11.00
CA PRO A 131 16.00 5.10 -11.19
C PRO A 131 16.96 4.72 -10.07
N ALA A 132 17.81 5.64 -9.62
CA ALA A 132 18.75 5.39 -8.53
C ALA A 132 18.05 5.03 -7.19
N ARG A 133 16.91 5.66 -6.90
CA ARG A 133 16.11 5.34 -5.70
C ARG A 133 15.43 3.99 -5.81
N TYR A 134 15.01 3.63 -7.01
CA TYR A 134 14.38 2.34 -7.25
C TYR A 134 15.42 1.21 -7.15
N GLU A 135 16.63 1.42 -7.68
CA GLU A 135 17.74 0.47 -7.53
C GLU A 135 18.13 0.24 -6.07
N GLN A 136 18.31 1.32 -5.28
CA GLN A 136 18.56 1.21 -3.83
C GLN A 136 17.48 0.40 -3.10
N LEU A 137 16.22 0.55 -3.48
CA LEU A 137 15.11 -0.21 -2.94
C LEU A 137 15.24 -1.70 -3.27
N LEU A 138 15.55 -2.03 -4.51
CA LEU A 138 15.72 -3.42 -4.97
C LEU A 138 16.92 -4.09 -4.30
N GLU A 139 18.04 -3.36 -4.15
CA GLU A 139 19.23 -3.84 -3.42
C GLU A 139 18.90 -4.18 -1.97
N HIS A 140 18.13 -3.33 -1.29
CA HIS A 140 17.69 -3.58 0.08
C HIS A 140 16.88 -4.88 0.19
N TYR A 141 15.92 -5.12 -0.71
CA TYR A 141 15.12 -6.34 -0.70
C TYR A 141 15.90 -7.58 -1.10
N ALA A 142 16.85 -7.44 -2.03
CA ALA A 142 17.74 -8.53 -2.41
C ALA A 142 18.64 -8.96 -1.24
N TYR A 143 19.19 -7.97 -0.52
CA TYR A 143 20.06 -8.23 0.63
C TYR A 143 19.30 -8.95 1.76
N ASN A 144 18.05 -8.57 2.02
CA ASN A 144 17.23 -9.18 3.06
C ASN A 144 16.55 -10.50 2.62
N ASN A 145 16.80 -10.96 1.39
CA ASN A 145 16.19 -12.16 0.80
C ASN A 145 14.64 -12.17 0.88
N GLU A 146 14.03 -10.98 0.86
CA GLU A 146 12.58 -10.80 0.92
C GLU A 146 11.89 -11.12 -0.42
N LEU A 147 12.68 -11.16 -1.50
CA LEU A 147 12.24 -11.53 -2.84
C LEU A 147 13.11 -12.69 -3.32
N GLY A 148 12.54 -13.81 -3.63
CA GLY A 148 13.27 -14.93 -4.23
C GLY A 148 13.93 -14.56 -5.57
N GLY A 149 15.09 -15.13 -5.87
CA GLY A 149 15.80 -14.94 -7.13
C GLY A 149 17.08 -14.10 -7.03
N THR A 150 17.77 -13.90 -8.16
CA THR A 150 18.98 -13.08 -8.22
C THR A 150 18.62 -11.60 -8.37
N PHE A 151 19.47 -10.71 -7.85
CA PHE A 151 19.28 -9.26 -7.98
C PHE A 151 19.10 -8.82 -9.44
N SER A 152 19.87 -9.40 -10.36
CA SER A 152 19.77 -9.08 -11.81
C SER A 152 18.38 -9.40 -12.38
N THR A 153 17.83 -10.58 -12.05
CA THR A 153 16.50 -10.99 -12.49
C THR A 153 15.42 -10.08 -11.89
N MET A 154 15.50 -9.80 -10.60
CA MET A 154 14.57 -8.89 -9.91
C MET A 154 14.59 -7.48 -10.51
N ARG A 155 15.79 -6.94 -10.77
CA ARG A 155 15.97 -5.63 -11.39
C ARG A 155 15.32 -5.56 -12.77
N THR A 156 15.57 -6.53 -13.62
CA THR A 156 15.01 -6.57 -14.98
C THR A 156 13.48 -6.63 -14.96
N THR A 157 12.91 -7.52 -14.15
CA THR A 157 11.46 -7.68 -13.98
C THR A 157 10.82 -6.40 -13.43
N ALA A 158 11.39 -5.83 -12.37
CA ALA A 158 10.87 -4.64 -11.72
C ALA A 158 10.92 -3.40 -12.63
N MET A 159 12.00 -3.23 -13.38
CA MET A 159 12.12 -2.12 -14.35
C MET A 159 11.15 -2.26 -15.51
N GLY A 160 10.96 -3.48 -16.02
CA GLY A 160 9.96 -3.78 -17.05
C GLY A 160 8.55 -3.48 -16.57
N GLN A 161 8.22 -3.92 -15.35
CA GLN A 161 6.93 -3.66 -14.72
C GLN A 161 6.70 -2.17 -14.47
N ALA A 162 7.69 -1.44 -13.97
CA ALA A 162 7.58 0.01 -13.76
C ALA A 162 7.33 0.77 -15.06
N ARG A 163 7.99 0.37 -16.16
CA ARG A 163 7.74 0.93 -17.50
C ARG A 163 6.30 0.67 -17.93
N HIS A 164 5.86 -0.59 -17.85
CA HIS A 164 4.51 -0.99 -18.22
C HIS A 164 3.44 -0.20 -17.42
N ILE A 165 3.62 -0.06 -16.11
CA ILE A 165 2.70 0.73 -15.27
C ILE A 165 2.63 2.20 -15.74
N ARG A 166 3.75 2.80 -16.11
CA ARG A 166 3.76 4.18 -16.63
C ARG A 166 3.07 4.31 -17.99
N GLU A 167 3.13 3.28 -18.84
CA GLU A 167 2.49 3.25 -20.14
C GLU A 167 0.98 2.98 -20.05
N CYS A 168 0.56 2.03 -19.21
CA CYS A 168 -0.83 1.58 -19.09
C CYS A 168 -1.63 2.30 -18.01
N GLY A 169 -0.96 2.94 -17.04
CA GLY A 169 -1.60 3.64 -15.93
C GLY A 169 -2.18 2.74 -14.84
N PHE A 170 -1.92 1.44 -14.87
CA PHE A 170 -2.37 0.49 -13.86
C PHE A 170 -1.46 -0.74 -13.78
N THR A 171 -1.66 -1.52 -12.72
CA THR A 171 -1.15 -2.89 -12.59
C THR A 171 -2.10 -3.71 -11.74
N TYR A 172 -1.85 -5.02 -11.67
CA TYR A 172 -2.63 -5.92 -10.83
C TYR A 172 -1.74 -6.96 -10.16
N ASP A 173 -2.26 -7.59 -9.13
CA ASP A 173 -1.67 -8.78 -8.50
C ASP A 173 -2.74 -9.82 -8.17
N VAL A 174 -2.30 -11.08 -8.01
CA VAL A 174 -3.13 -12.19 -7.57
C VAL A 174 -2.59 -12.69 -6.24
N GLY A 175 -3.32 -12.44 -5.17
CA GLY A 175 -3.00 -12.92 -3.83
C GLY A 175 -1.86 -12.21 -3.09
N GLN A 176 -1.18 -11.25 -3.71
CA GLN A 176 -0.02 -10.57 -3.11
C GLN A 176 -0.45 -9.44 -2.16
N THR A 177 -1.41 -8.63 -2.58
CA THR A 177 -2.00 -7.59 -1.72
C THR A 177 -2.85 -8.21 -0.63
N MET A 178 -3.65 -9.21 -0.98
CA MET A 178 -4.54 -9.92 -0.07
C MET A 178 -4.73 -11.37 -0.55
N ALA A 179 -4.48 -12.34 0.31
CA ALA A 179 -4.60 -13.76 -0.02
C ALA A 179 -6.00 -14.10 -0.56
N GLY A 180 -6.05 -14.86 -1.66
CA GLY A 180 -7.30 -15.26 -2.32
C GLY A 180 -8.03 -14.13 -3.05
N SER A 181 -7.37 -13.00 -3.29
CA SER A 181 -7.93 -11.87 -4.05
C SER A 181 -7.16 -11.59 -5.34
N VAL A 182 -7.82 -10.84 -6.22
CA VAL A 182 -7.18 -10.10 -7.30
C VAL A 182 -7.28 -8.61 -6.98
N THR A 183 -6.18 -7.89 -7.12
CA THR A 183 -6.10 -6.46 -6.81
C THR A 183 -5.63 -5.69 -8.03
N ILE A 184 -6.43 -4.72 -8.48
CA ILE A 184 -6.04 -3.74 -9.50
C ILE A 184 -5.62 -2.47 -8.77
N SER A 185 -4.51 -1.84 -9.20
CA SER A 185 -4.03 -0.60 -8.60
C SER A 185 -3.63 0.44 -9.63
N VAL A 186 -3.88 1.71 -9.30
CA VAL A 186 -3.63 2.89 -10.12
C VAL A 186 -2.94 3.99 -9.31
N PRO A 187 -2.17 4.89 -9.95
CA PRO A 187 -1.51 6.00 -9.28
C PRO A 187 -2.49 7.11 -8.88
N VAL A 188 -2.09 7.90 -7.90
CA VAL A 188 -2.68 9.18 -7.53
C VAL A 188 -1.58 10.23 -7.52
N PHE A 189 -1.76 11.30 -8.28
CA PHE A 189 -0.80 12.39 -8.43
C PHE A 189 -1.24 13.67 -7.71
N ASN A 190 -0.28 14.47 -7.27
CA ASN A 190 -0.52 15.82 -6.76
C ASN A 190 -0.46 16.87 -7.90
N HIS A 191 -0.66 18.14 -7.56
CA HIS A 191 -0.59 19.28 -8.47
C HIS A 191 0.76 19.42 -9.22
N ALA A 192 1.85 18.87 -8.68
CA ALA A 192 3.18 18.86 -9.31
C ALA A 192 3.41 17.64 -10.23
N GLY A 193 2.43 16.74 -10.37
CA GLY A 193 2.58 15.49 -11.12
C GLY A 193 3.38 14.41 -10.39
N GLU A 194 3.59 14.57 -9.08
CA GLU A 194 4.31 13.59 -8.28
C GLU A 194 3.35 12.56 -7.69
N ILE A 195 3.80 11.31 -7.64
CA ILE A 195 3.00 10.24 -7.03
C ILE A 195 2.85 10.43 -5.52
N GLN A 196 1.61 10.53 -5.07
CA GLN A 196 1.25 10.70 -3.66
C GLN A 196 0.73 9.43 -3.02
N ALA A 197 -0.04 8.66 -3.79
CA ALA A 197 -0.68 7.44 -3.32
C ALA A 197 -0.94 6.47 -4.46
N ALA A 198 -1.40 5.27 -4.11
CA ALA A 198 -2.01 4.32 -5.00
C ALA A 198 -3.43 4.00 -4.52
N ILE A 199 -4.40 3.99 -5.42
CA ILE A 199 -5.72 3.43 -5.17
C ILE A 199 -5.72 1.99 -5.64
N ALA A 200 -6.35 1.12 -4.87
CA ALA A 200 -6.54 -0.26 -5.24
C ALA A 200 -8.00 -0.70 -5.07
N LEU A 201 -8.44 -1.59 -5.94
CA LEU A 201 -9.68 -2.33 -5.83
C LEU A 201 -9.33 -3.82 -5.76
N SER A 202 -9.64 -4.45 -4.63
CA SER A 202 -9.43 -5.87 -4.41
C SER A 202 -10.76 -6.61 -4.39
N GLY A 203 -10.82 -7.74 -5.06
CA GLY A 203 -12.00 -8.61 -5.05
C GLY A 203 -11.59 -10.07 -4.87
N LEU A 204 -12.54 -10.92 -4.45
CA LEU A 204 -12.27 -12.34 -4.29
C LEU A 204 -11.90 -12.96 -5.64
N SER A 205 -10.82 -13.72 -5.67
CA SER A 205 -10.26 -14.39 -6.85
C SER A 205 -11.31 -15.16 -7.65
N ARG A 206 -12.18 -15.90 -6.96
CA ARG A 206 -13.25 -16.69 -7.59
C ARG A 206 -14.26 -15.87 -8.42
N SER A 207 -14.43 -14.59 -8.07
CA SER A 207 -15.38 -13.69 -8.77
C SER A 207 -14.72 -12.90 -9.89
N LEU A 208 -13.41 -12.67 -9.82
CA LEU A 208 -12.66 -11.76 -10.69
C LEU A 208 -11.58 -12.46 -11.53
N GLU A 209 -11.10 -13.63 -11.07
CA GLU A 209 -9.99 -14.35 -11.72
C GLU A 209 -10.29 -14.76 -13.17
N PRO A 210 -11.49 -15.25 -13.53
CA PRO A 210 -11.79 -15.58 -14.92
C PRO A 210 -11.75 -14.36 -15.85
N GLU A 211 -12.05 -13.17 -15.32
CA GLU A 211 -12.14 -11.93 -16.09
C GLU A 211 -10.80 -11.17 -16.14
N LEU A 212 -10.01 -11.28 -15.07
CA LEU A 212 -8.72 -10.62 -14.94
C LEU A 212 -7.53 -11.50 -15.32
N ALA A 213 -7.68 -12.83 -15.26
CA ALA A 213 -6.71 -13.77 -15.85
C ALA A 213 -6.52 -13.54 -17.37
N CYS A 214 -7.43 -12.79 -17.97
CA CYS A 214 -7.35 -12.33 -19.36
C CYS A 214 -6.57 -11.01 -19.54
N LEU A 215 -5.85 -10.51 -18.53
CA LEU A 215 -4.92 -9.40 -18.69
C LEU A 215 -3.63 -9.92 -19.34
N VAL A 216 -3.69 -10.18 -20.63
CA VAL A 216 -2.51 -10.55 -21.43
C VAL A 216 -1.79 -9.26 -21.79
N ASP A 217 -0.49 -9.20 -21.51
CA ASP A 217 0.37 -8.04 -21.82
C ASP A 217 -0.12 -6.70 -21.26
N GLY A 218 -0.78 -6.74 -20.08
CA GLY A 218 -1.27 -5.55 -19.38
C GLY A 218 -2.48 -4.87 -20.03
N LYS A 219 -3.10 -5.51 -21.01
CA LYS A 219 -4.35 -5.04 -21.60
C LYS A 219 -5.50 -5.95 -21.19
N PRO A 220 -6.63 -5.37 -20.77
CA PRO A 220 -7.83 -6.15 -20.45
C PRO A 220 -8.31 -6.90 -21.72
N ALA A 221 -8.47 -8.20 -21.63
CA ALA A 221 -8.90 -9.01 -22.79
C ALA A 221 -10.42 -9.13 -22.90
N THR A 222 -11.17 -8.79 -21.84
CA THR A 222 -12.65 -8.84 -21.83
C THR A 222 -13.23 -7.47 -21.51
N ALA A 223 -14.47 -7.19 -21.98
CA ALA A 223 -15.20 -5.95 -21.69
C ALA A 223 -15.33 -5.71 -20.18
N SER A 224 -15.63 -6.75 -19.40
CA SER A 224 -15.78 -6.64 -17.94
C SER A 224 -14.47 -6.29 -17.23
N ALA A 225 -13.34 -6.86 -17.68
CA ALA A 225 -12.02 -6.51 -17.16
C ALA A 225 -11.64 -5.05 -17.53
N GLN A 226 -12.03 -4.60 -18.74
CA GLN A 226 -11.87 -3.21 -19.17
C GLN A 226 -12.67 -2.26 -18.29
N ASP A 227 -13.93 -2.57 -18.01
CA ASP A 227 -14.81 -1.77 -17.17
C ASP A 227 -14.24 -1.62 -15.75
N MET A 228 -13.67 -2.70 -15.19
CA MET A 228 -13.04 -2.65 -13.86
C MET A 228 -11.77 -1.79 -13.85
N VAL A 229 -10.88 -1.94 -14.82
CA VAL A 229 -9.69 -1.09 -14.94
C VAL A 229 -10.11 0.37 -15.09
N GLN A 230 -11.07 0.65 -15.96
CA GLN A 230 -11.58 2.00 -16.19
C GLN A 230 -12.22 2.60 -14.94
N LEU A 231 -12.94 1.81 -14.15
CA LEU A 231 -13.49 2.22 -12.86
C LEU A 231 -12.40 2.66 -11.89
N VAL A 232 -11.35 1.85 -11.73
CA VAL A 232 -10.25 2.17 -10.81
C VAL A 232 -9.44 3.37 -11.31
N GLN A 233 -9.19 3.46 -12.62
CA GLN A 233 -8.54 4.62 -13.24
C GLN A 233 -9.37 5.90 -13.07
N THR A 234 -10.69 5.81 -13.20
CA THR A 234 -11.60 6.95 -12.95
C THR A 234 -11.49 7.41 -11.49
N ALA A 235 -11.49 6.49 -10.53
CA ALA A 235 -11.31 6.82 -9.13
C ALA A 235 -9.93 7.47 -8.87
N GLY A 236 -8.86 6.95 -9.47
CA GLY A 236 -7.51 7.54 -9.38
C GLY A 236 -7.44 8.96 -9.94
N ARG A 237 -8.08 9.19 -11.10
CA ARG A 237 -8.21 10.52 -11.71
C ARG A 237 -8.98 11.50 -10.84
N GLU A 238 -10.11 11.09 -10.28
CA GLU A 238 -10.93 11.93 -9.39
C GLU A 238 -10.14 12.36 -8.15
N VAL A 239 -9.44 11.43 -7.51
CA VAL A 239 -8.62 11.74 -6.33
C VAL A 239 -7.44 12.64 -6.71
N SER A 240 -6.76 12.38 -7.85
CA SER A 240 -5.67 13.23 -8.35
C SER A 240 -6.15 14.65 -8.65
N ARG A 241 -7.30 14.81 -9.31
CA ARG A 241 -7.92 16.12 -9.54
C ARG A 241 -8.26 16.83 -8.23
N GLY A 242 -8.76 16.11 -7.25
CA GLY A 242 -9.00 16.64 -5.90
C GLY A 242 -7.73 17.13 -5.20
N LEU A 243 -6.54 16.62 -5.59
CA LEU A 243 -5.22 17.08 -5.16
C LEU A 243 -4.61 18.15 -6.07
N GLY A 244 -5.39 18.68 -7.04
CA GLY A 244 -4.94 19.74 -7.95
C GLY A 244 -4.18 19.24 -9.18
N TYR A 245 -4.16 17.94 -9.47
CA TYR A 245 -3.55 17.43 -10.69
C TYR A 245 -4.36 17.83 -11.92
N SER A 246 -3.71 18.49 -12.88
CA SER A 246 -4.31 18.99 -14.13
C SER A 246 -3.77 18.32 -15.38
N GLY A 247 -2.82 17.40 -15.25
CA GLY A 247 -2.24 16.68 -16.39
C GLY A 247 -3.15 15.59 -16.94
N ASP A 248 -2.81 15.08 -18.12
CA ASP A 248 -3.49 13.93 -18.71
C ASP A 248 -3.25 12.70 -17.83
N TYR A 249 -4.37 12.13 -17.36
CA TYR A 249 -4.31 10.95 -16.51
C TYR A 249 -4.24 9.71 -17.40
N LEU A 250 -3.05 9.16 -17.52
CA LEU A 250 -2.60 7.89 -18.11
C LEU A 250 -3.69 7.09 -18.87
N GLY A 251 -3.73 7.24 -20.20
CA GLY A 251 -4.56 6.43 -21.09
C GLY A 251 -6.06 6.72 -21.08
N LEU A 252 -6.53 7.67 -20.29
CA LEU A 252 -7.89 8.16 -20.33
C LEU A 252 -7.91 9.51 -21.06
N SER A 253 -8.17 9.48 -22.38
CA SER A 253 -8.53 10.69 -23.12
C SER A 253 -9.72 11.38 -22.45
N SER A 254 -9.61 12.69 -22.33
CA SER A 254 -10.63 13.59 -21.77
C SER A 254 -11.97 13.46 -22.50
#